data_6a3c9d3184f1a54c490b0e6288bc6f8d
#
_entry.id   6a3c9d3184f1a54c490b0e6288bc6f8d
#
_cell.length_a   1.000
_cell.length_b   1.000
_cell.length_c   1.000
_cell.angle_alpha   90.00
_cell.angle_beta   90.00
_cell.angle_gamma   90.00
#
_symmetry.space_group_name_H-M   'P 1'
#
loop_
_entity.id
_entity.type
_entity.pdbx_description
1 polymer ?
#
loop_
_entity_poly.entity_id
_entity_poly.type
_entity_poly.pdbx_seq_one_letter_code
_entity_poly.pdbx_strand_id
1 'polypeptide(L)'
;NTAFVWLCPGKGNLEEQSKARMEEVTPYIDTRNLMYSMMAGFEPGSVTFINWELVTKRGNTALKDSERSNLFEKIAEAHKDGTEFVVIIDEEHLNNTKKADDVINAFAAKNIIRVSATANKVPHQEYYEISEEDVIDAGLITKAIYVNEGVDDSKEIQDDYEYLLDLADEKRKAIAKAYEKEDVNVRPLVLIQFPMGQPETIKAVEEKLAGMGYTYDNGMVNIWMSDEKIVSDDLTDLDGSPSFLLMKQAISTGWDCPRAKILVKLREGGSEDFQIQTIGRIRRMPEGKHYGMNILDYCYIYTLDTQYKIGLLSSLDKAYQVRRLFLRDEAKGFTLTKEMRDLDFDGLGER
;
A
#
# COMPACT_ATOMS: atom_id res chain seq x y z
N ASN A 1 -14.60 30.05 9.25
CA ASN A 1 -14.65 30.27 7.78
C ASN A 1 -13.59 29.47 7.01
N THR A 2 -13.36 28.20 7.35
CA THR A 2 -12.33 27.38 6.72
C THR A 2 -12.95 26.32 5.80
N ALA A 3 -12.53 26.27 4.54
CA ALA A 3 -12.81 25.20 3.60
C ALA A 3 -11.56 24.32 3.45
N PHE A 4 -11.77 23.02 3.31
CA PHE A 4 -10.69 22.06 3.15
C PHE A 4 -10.62 21.57 1.70
N VAL A 5 -9.42 21.41 1.18
CA VAL A 5 -9.18 20.88 -0.15
C VAL A 5 -8.22 19.68 -0.03
N TRP A 6 -8.67 18.54 -0.52
CA TRP A 6 -7.86 17.31 -0.52
C TRP A 6 -7.45 16.96 -1.95
N LEU A 7 -6.17 17.11 -2.23
CA LEU A 7 -5.58 16.83 -3.54
C LEU A 7 -5.11 15.38 -3.58
N CYS A 8 -5.75 14.56 -4.41
CA CYS A 8 -5.48 13.13 -4.55
C CYS A 8 -4.77 12.82 -5.88
N PRO A 9 -3.89 11.80 -5.94
CA PRO A 9 -3.39 11.28 -7.21
C PRO A 9 -4.53 10.80 -8.13
N GLY A 10 -4.36 11.01 -9.44
CA GLY A 10 -5.41 10.69 -10.42
C GLY A 10 -5.54 9.22 -10.79
N LYS A 11 -4.65 8.37 -10.32
CA LYS A 11 -4.67 6.94 -10.63
C LYS A 11 -5.45 6.16 -9.57
N GLY A 12 -6.30 5.21 -10.02
CA GLY A 12 -6.94 4.23 -9.15
C GLY A 12 -8.15 4.73 -8.35
N ASN A 13 -8.85 5.76 -8.82
CA ASN A 13 -10.03 6.32 -8.14
C ASN A 13 -9.79 6.74 -6.67
N LEU A 14 -8.56 7.18 -6.35
CA LEU A 14 -8.20 7.60 -4.99
C LEU A 14 -9.07 8.74 -4.45
N GLU A 15 -9.50 9.65 -5.33
CA GLU A 15 -10.42 10.72 -4.97
C GLU A 15 -11.74 10.16 -4.38
N GLU A 16 -12.38 9.24 -5.11
CA GLU A 16 -13.63 8.61 -4.68
C GLU A 16 -13.44 7.75 -3.42
N GLN A 17 -12.35 7.00 -3.34
CA GLN A 17 -12.04 6.15 -2.19
C GLN A 17 -11.79 6.99 -0.93
N SER A 18 -10.99 8.05 -1.03
CA SER A 18 -10.71 8.95 0.10
C SER A 18 -11.97 9.65 0.57
N LYS A 19 -12.80 10.09 -0.38
CA LYS A 19 -14.11 10.71 -0.09
C LYS A 19 -15.04 9.71 0.61
N ALA A 20 -15.23 8.52 0.05
CA ALA A 20 -16.08 7.49 0.63
C ALA A 20 -15.60 7.07 2.04
N ARG A 21 -14.28 6.94 2.23
CA ARG A 21 -13.73 6.62 3.54
C ARG A 21 -13.97 7.73 4.57
N MET A 22 -13.87 8.97 4.16
CA MET A 22 -14.20 10.10 5.04
C MET A 22 -15.69 10.11 5.41
N GLU A 23 -16.58 9.85 4.47
CA GLU A 23 -18.02 9.75 4.70
C GLU A 23 -18.39 8.62 5.68
N GLU A 24 -17.68 7.49 5.58
CA GLU A 24 -17.84 6.37 6.50
C GLU A 24 -17.43 6.73 7.94
N VAL A 25 -16.26 7.35 8.09
CA VAL A 25 -15.69 7.65 9.41
C VAL A 25 -16.29 8.91 10.03
N THR A 26 -16.65 9.88 9.21
CA THR A 26 -17.15 11.19 9.64
C THR A 26 -18.37 11.63 8.82
N PRO A 27 -19.53 10.96 8.98
CA PRO A 27 -20.71 11.16 8.11
C PRO A 27 -21.37 12.55 8.25
N TYR A 28 -20.94 13.35 9.20
CA TYR A 28 -21.43 14.72 9.42
C TYR A 28 -20.60 15.80 8.71
N ILE A 29 -19.51 15.44 8.05
CA ILE A 29 -18.69 16.37 7.25
C ILE A 29 -19.28 16.47 5.84
N ASP A 30 -19.44 17.68 5.33
CA ASP A 30 -19.86 17.93 3.95
C ASP A 30 -18.68 17.65 3.00
N THR A 31 -18.73 16.50 2.32
CA THR A 31 -17.72 16.07 1.35
C THR A 31 -18.21 16.36 -0.06
N ARG A 32 -17.33 16.93 -0.89
CA ARG A 32 -17.64 17.38 -2.24
C ARG A 32 -16.59 16.90 -3.23
N ASN A 33 -16.97 16.73 -4.48
CA ASN A 33 -16.02 16.61 -5.58
C ASN A 33 -15.76 17.96 -6.25
N LEU A 34 -14.76 18.03 -7.10
CA LEU A 34 -14.41 19.27 -7.80
C LEU A 34 -15.60 19.87 -8.57
N MET A 35 -16.37 19.04 -9.31
CA MET A 35 -17.49 19.53 -10.12
C MET A 35 -18.55 20.22 -9.26
N TYR A 36 -18.87 19.65 -8.12
CA TYR A 36 -19.83 20.27 -7.21
C TYR A 36 -19.31 21.63 -6.69
N SER A 37 -18.06 21.71 -6.26
CA SER A 37 -17.45 22.95 -5.77
C SER A 37 -17.29 24.01 -6.87
N MET A 38 -17.11 23.60 -8.13
CA MET A 38 -17.14 24.51 -9.27
C MET A 38 -18.52 25.13 -9.50
N MET A 39 -19.58 24.40 -9.22
CA MET A 39 -20.96 24.89 -9.36
C MET A 39 -21.42 25.73 -8.14
N ALA A 40 -21.21 25.20 -6.94
CA ALA A 40 -21.73 25.76 -5.70
C ALA A 40 -20.76 26.73 -5.00
N GLY A 41 -19.45 26.69 -5.35
CA GLY A 41 -18.39 27.40 -4.64
C GLY A 41 -17.74 26.54 -3.55
N PHE A 42 -16.63 27.08 -3.00
CA PHE A 42 -15.94 26.48 -1.84
C PHE A 42 -16.56 27.02 -0.55
N GLU A 43 -17.32 26.21 0.14
CA GLU A 43 -18.01 26.63 1.34
C GLU A 43 -17.23 26.26 2.62
N PRO A 44 -17.24 27.14 3.63
CA PRO A 44 -16.66 26.84 4.94
C PRO A 44 -17.27 25.58 5.57
N GLY A 45 -16.42 24.73 6.14
CA GLY A 45 -16.83 23.45 6.77
C GLY A 45 -16.94 22.29 5.79
N SER A 46 -16.78 22.52 4.48
CA SER A 46 -16.74 21.44 3.49
C SER A 46 -15.33 20.94 3.20
N VAL A 47 -15.23 19.70 2.70
CA VAL A 47 -13.99 19.09 2.17
C VAL A 47 -14.19 18.80 0.70
N THR A 48 -13.45 19.48 -0.17
CA THR A 48 -13.47 19.23 -1.61
C THR A 48 -12.33 18.31 -2.01
N PHE A 49 -12.66 17.14 -2.55
CA PHE A 49 -11.70 16.20 -3.11
C PHE A 49 -11.42 16.55 -4.56
N ILE A 50 -10.14 16.64 -4.90
CA ILE A 50 -9.68 17.04 -6.24
C ILE A 50 -8.64 16.06 -6.75
N ASN A 51 -8.89 15.46 -7.91
CA ASN A 51 -7.92 14.68 -8.61
C ASN A 51 -6.90 15.58 -9.33
N TRP A 52 -5.60 15.40 -9.02
CA TRP A 52 -4.51 16.16 -9.63
C TRP A 52 -4.53 16.16 -11.16
N GLU A 53 -4.88 15.03 -11.77
CA GLU A 53 -4.87 14.87 -13.22
C GLU A 53 -5.90 15.78 -13.90
N LEU A 54 -7.00 16.08 -13.23
CA LEU A 54 -8.03 16.99 -13.74
C LEU A 54 -7.55 18.44 -13.81
N VAL A 55 -6.63 18.83 -12.93
CA VAL A 55 -6.19 20.24 -12.79
C VAL A 55 -4.78 20.50 -13.34
N THR A 56 -3.99 19.45 -13.63
CA THR A 56 -2.59 19.61 -14.06
C THR A 56 -2.29 19.13 -15.49
N LYS A 57 -2.99 18.13 -16.04
CA LYS A 57 -2.70 17.59 -17.38
C LYS A 57 -3.16 18.51 -18.50
N ARG A 58 -2.29 18.73 -19.50
CA ARG A 58 -2.65 19.40 -20.77
C ARG A 58 -3.57 18.47 -21.58
N GLY A 59 -4.69 19.01 -22.08
CA GLY A 59 -5.57 18.28 -23.01
C GLY A 59 -6.48 17.25 -22.35
N ASN A 60 -6.60 17.25 -21.03
CA ASN A 60 -7.60 16.43 -20.37
C ASN A 60 -9.00 16.96 -20.71
N THR A 61 -9.86 16.08 -21.23
CA THR A 61 -11.21 16.42 -21.69
C THR A 61 -12.18 16.79 -20.55
N ALA A 62 -11.79 16.53 -19.31
CA ALA A 62 -12.62 16.83 -18.14
C ALA A 62 -12.61 18.31 -17.73
N LEU A 63 -11.51 19.04 -18.01
CA LEU A 63 -11.40 20.49 -17.79
C LEU A 63 -10.76 21.12 -19.03
N LYS A 64 -11.55 21.82 -19.85
CA LYS A 64 -11.05 22.67 -20.94
C LYS A 64 -10.29 23.86 -20.33
N ASP A 65 -9.43 24.52 -21.13
CA ASP A 65 -8.70 25.70 -20.63
C ASP A 65 -9.63 26.78 -20.05
N SER A 66 -10.88 26.88 -20.54
CA SER A 66 -11.94 27.75 -19.98
C SER A 66 -12.41 27.32 -18.58
N GLU A 67 -12.40 26.03 -18.27
CA GLU A 67 -12.83 25.52 -16.96
C GLU A 67 -11.71 25.65 -15.91
N ARG A 68 -10.48 25.72 -16.39
CA ARG A 68 -9.33 26.02 -15.52
C ARG A 68 -9.35 27.47 -15.03
N SER A 69 -9.72 28.41 -15.90
CA SER A 69 -9.98 29.79 -15.51
C SER A 69 -11.08 29.85 -14.45
N ASN A 70 -12.13 29.06 -14.61
CA ASN A 70 -13.20 28.94 -13.64
C ASN A 70 -12.74 28.46 -12.25
N LEU A 71 -11.81 27.50 -12.14
CA LEU A 71 -11.30 27.07 -10.83
C LEU A 71 -10.62 28.24 -10.09
N PHE A 72 -9.74 28.97 -10.77
CA PHE A 72 -9.05 30.12 -10.16
C PHE A 72 -10.04 31.26 -9.80
N GLU A 73 -11.05 31.46 -10.65
CA GLU A 73 -12.12 32.42 -10.36
C GLU A 73 -12.93 32.02 -9.15
N LYS A 74 -13.30 30.73 -9.01
CA LYS A 74 -14.04 30.22 -7.84
C LYS A 74 -13.23 30.30 -6.55
N ILE A 75 -11.93 30.03 -6.61
CA ILE A 75 -11.04 30.23 -5.48
C ILE A 75 -10.98 31.71 -5.09
N ALA A 76 -10.86 32.61 -6.06
CA ALA A 76 -10.83 34.06 -5.83
C ALA A 76 -12.15 34.59 -5.27
N GLU A 77 -13.30 34.07 -5.71
CA GLU A 77 -14.63 34.39 -5.14
C GLU A 77 -14.69 33.99 -3.66
N ALA A 78 -14.30 32.75 -3.33
CA ALA A 78 -14.28 32.27 -1.95
C ALA A 78 -13.38 33.13 -1.04
N HIS A 79 -12.22 33.57 -1.52
CA HIS A 79 -11.36 34.51 -0.77
C HIS A 79 -12.05 35.87 -0.52
N LYS A 80 -12.81 36.42 -1.51
CA LYS A 80 -13.55 37.66 -1.34
C LYS A 80 -14.64 37.52 -0.29
N ASP A 81 -15.22 36.32 -0.17
CA ASP A 81 -16.24 36.00 0.83
C ASP A 81 -15.62 35.68 2.22
N GLY A 82 -14.31 35.81 2.36
CA GLY A 82 -13.58 35.60 3.61
C GLY A 82 -13.34 34.13 3.97
N THR A 83 -13.39 33.23 2.98
CA THR A 83 -13.05 31.80 3.17
C THR A 83 -11.54 31.63 3.24
N GLU A 84 -11.06 30.99 4.31
CA GLU A 84 -9.68 30.53 4.46
C GLU A 84 -9.59 29.08 3.98
N PHE A 85 -8.46 28.70 3.36
CA PHE A 85 -8.23 27.34 2.90
C PHE A 85 -7.22 26.60 3.75
N VAL A 86 -7.47 25.30 3.95
CA VAL A 86 -6.48 24.30 4.35
C VAL A 86 -6.36 23.29 3.22
N VAL A 87 -5.15 23.11 2.69
CA VAL A 87 -4.90 22.18 1.59
C VAL A 87 -4.19 20.95 2.12
N ILE A 88 -4.74 19.79 1.83
CA ILE A 88 -4.16 18.48 2.14
C ILE A 88 -3.68 17.88 0.82
N ILE A 89 -2.40 17.49 0.74
CA ILE A 89 -1.78 16.93 -0.46
C ILE A 89 -1.40 15.49 -0.16
N ASP A 90 -2.10 14.57 -0.77
CA ASP A 90 -1.84 13.15 -0.65
C ASP A 90 -0.84 12.69 -1.72
N GLU A 91 0.10 11.81 -1.32
CA GLU A 91 1.18 11.28 -2.16
C GLU A 91 1.95 12.40 -2.90
N GLU A 92 2.40 13.41 -2.16
CA GLU A 92 3.06 14.61 -2.69
C GLU A 92 4.14 14.31 -3.75
N HIS A 93 4.92 13.25 -3.55
CA HIS A 93 6.02 12.86 -4.43
C HIS A 93 5.59 12.57 -5.89
N LEU A 94 4.31 12.26 -6.14
CA LEU A 94 3.79 11.95 -7.48
C LEU A 94 3.51 13.18 -8.35
N ASN A 95 3.39 14.38 -7.77
CA ASN A 95 2.89 15.57 -8.47
C ASN A 95 3.77 16.80 -8.31
N ASN A 96 5.07 16.63 -8.21
CA ASN A 96 6.04 17.72 -8.14
C ASN A 96 6.22 18.40 -9.51
N THR A 97 5.24 19.19 -9.92
CA THR A 97 5.23 19.92 -11.20
C THR A 97 4.89 21.39 -10.99
N LYS A 98 5.45 22.28 -11.81
CA LYS A 98 5.12 23.72 -11.76
C LYS A 98 3.62 24.01 -11.80
N LYS A 99 2.83 23.20 -12.51
CA LYS A 99 1.37 23.38 -12.58
C LYS A 99 0.67 22.95 -11.30
N ALA A 100 1.20 21.96 -10.59
CA ALA A 100 0.72 21.61 -9.26
C ALA A 100 0.96 22.76 -8.29
N ASP A 101 2.16 23.35 -8.33
CA ASP A 101 2.48 24.53 -7.53
C ASP A 101 1.56 25.71 -7.83
N ASP A 102 1.26 25.98 -9.11
CA ASP A 102 0.33 27.05 -9.49
C ASP A 102 -1.07 26.85 -8.89
N VAL A 103 -1.57 25.61 -8.86
CA VAL A 103 -2.87 25.28 -8.24
C VAL A 103 -2.82 25.42 -6.72
N ILE A 104 -1.77 24.89 -6.07
CA ILE A 104 -1.61 25.01 -4.61
C ILE A 104 -1.51 26.49 -4.20
N ASN A 105 -0.71 27.27 -4.93
CA ASN A 105 -0.50 28.68 -4.67
C ASN A 105 -1.79 29.51 -4.87
N ALA A 106 -2.66 29.12 -5.81
CA ALA A 106 -3.94 29.82 -6.04
C ALA A 106 -4.87 29.75 -4.83
N PHE A 107 -4.82 28.64 -4.07
CA PHE A 107 -5.60 28.53 -2.83
C PHE A 107 -5.10 29.48 -1.72
N ALA A 108 -3.88 30.03 -1.81
CA ALA A 108 -3.28 30.88 -0.79
C ALA A 108 -3.56 30.34 0.63
N ALA A 109 -3.41 29.03 0.78
CA ALA A 109 -3.87 28.28 1.94
C ALA A 109 -3.18 28.76 3.23
N LYS A 110 -3.95 28.88 4.31
CA LYS A 110 -3.45 29.19 5.65
C LYS A 110 -2.49 28.11 6.16
N ASN A 111 -2.83 26.85 5.89
CA ASN A 111 -2.01 25.69 6.20
C ASN A 111 -2.02 24.72 5.02
N ILE A 112 -0.86 24.10 4.77
CA ILE A 112 -0.70 23.03 3.80
C ILE A 112 -0.19 21.79 4.55
N ILE A 113 -0.95 20.71 4.49
CA ILE A 113 -0.59 19.41 5.08
C ILE A 113 -0.16 18.50 3.93
N ARG A 114 1.08 18.05 3.95
CA ARG A 114 1.65 17.15 2.95
C ARG A 114 1.76 15.74 3.52
N VAL A 115 1.18 14.78 2.86
CA VAL A 115 1.17 13.37 3.28
C VAL A 115 1.96 12.56 2.25
N SER A 116 2.92 11.78 2.71
CA SER A 116 3.72 10.90 1.85
C SER A 116 4.39 9.81 2.69
N ALA A 117 4.46 8.59 2.15
CA ALA A 117 5.27 7.52 2.74
C ALA A 117 6.78 7.78 2.62
N THR A 118 7.19 8.63 1.67
CA THR A 118 8.59 8.98 1.36
C THR A 118 8.77 10.50 1.36
N ALA A 119 8.35 11.15 2.44
CA ALA A 119 8.40 12.61 2.54
C ALA A 119 9.84 13.13 2.59
N ASN A 120 10.14 14.15 1.77
CA ASN A 120 11.40 14.87 1.85
C ASN A 120 11.33 15.93 2.95
N LYS A 121 12.30 15.91 3.89
CA LYS A 121 12.40 16.94 4.93
C LYS A 121 12.86 18.25 4.30
N VAL A 122 12.01 19.27 4.32
CA VAL A 122 12.31 20.61 3.82
C VAL A 122 12.64 21.51 5.02
N PRO A 123 13.75 22.27 5.01
CA PRO A 123 14.07 23.22 6.07
C PRO A 123 12.90 24.20 6.32
N HIS A 124 12.69 24.53 7.58
CA HIS A 124 11.63 25.47 8.03
C HIS A 124 10.18 24.99 7.90
N GLN A 125 9.95 23.70 7.64
CA GLN A 125 8.63 23.10 7.73
C GLN A 125 8.53 22.23 8.98
N GLU A 126 7.35 22.23 9.60
CA GLU A 126 7.05 21.27 10.66
C GLU A 126 6.92 19.89 10.04
N TYR A 127 7.50 18.89 10.70
CA TYR A 127 7.51 17.52 10.25
C TYR A 127 7.03 16.61 11.36
N TYR A 128 6.02 15.81 11.04
CA TYR A 128 5.50 14.79 11.93
C TYR A 128 5.63 13.42 11.27
N GLU A 129 6.28 12.50 11.94
CA GLU A 129 6.44 11.11 11.50
C GLU A 129 5.61 10.22 12.42
N ILE A 130 4.69 9.46 11.81
CA ILE A 130 4.00 8.38 12.53
C ILE A 130 4.94 7.19 12.50
N SER A 131 5.34 6.71 13.67
CA SER A 131 6.25 5.58 13.76
C SER A 131 5.57 4.30 13.25
N GLU A 132 6.35 3.41 12.66
CA GLU A 132 5.82 2.10 12.25
C GLU A 132 5.28 1.31 13.46
N GLU A 133 5.89 1.49 14.63
CA GLU A 133 5.46 0.87 15.88
C GLU A 133 4.06 1.31 16.29
N ASP A 134 3.77 2.63 16.21
CA ASP A 134 2.43 3.16 16.48
C ASP A 134 1.38 2.59 15.52
N VAL A 135 1.74 2.41 14.24
CA VAL A 135 0.84 1.83 13.24
C VAL A 135 0.59 0.34 13.48
N ILE A 136 1.63 -0.40 13.92
CA ILE A 136 1.51 -1.80 14.34
C ILE A 136 0.63 -1.88 15.59
N ASP A 137 0.91 -1.10 16.62
CA ASP A 137 0.17 -1.12 17.88
C ASP A 137 -1.31 -0.76 17.69
N ALA A 138 -1.59 0.13 16.74
CA ALA A 138 -2.96 0.44 16.32
C ALA A 138 -3.66 -0.71 15.55
N GLY A 139 -2.95 -1.79 15.22
CA GLY A 139 -3.49 -2.95 14.50
C GLY A 139 -3.73 -2.72 13.02
N LEU A 140 -3.20 -1.65 12.43
CA LEU A 140 -3.46 -1.29 11.02
C LEU A 140 -2.60 -2.09 10.04
N ILE A 141 -1.41 -2.49 10.48
CA ILE A 141 -0.48 -3.30 9.68
C ILE A 141 0.01 -4.52 10.45
N THR A 142 0.56 -5.49 9.74
CA THR A 142 1.10 -6.73 10.32
C THR A 142 2.30 -6.47 11.22
N LYS A 143 2.42 -7.27 12.29
CA LYS A 143 3.52 -7.20 13.26
C LYS A 143 4.87 -7.58 12.67
N ALA A 144 4.87 -8.48 11.68
CA ALA A 144 6.10 -8.95 11.06
C ALA A 144 5.88 -9.43 9.62
N ILE A 145 6.99 -9.53 8.89
CA ILE A 145 7.05 -10.09 7.54
C ILE A 145 7.95 -11.33 7.60
N TYR A 146 7.43 -12.46 7.16
CA TYR A 146 8.22 -13.67 6.98
C TYR A 146 8.65 -13.83 5.53
N VAL A 147 9.94 -13.99 5.32
CA VAL A 147 10.50 -14.25 4.00
C VAL A 147 10.91 -15.71 3.90
N ASN A 148 10.36 -16.41 2.91
CA ASN A 148 10.65 -17.80 2.62
C ASN A 148 10.45 -18.77 3.82
N GLU A 149 9.36 -18.56 4.57
CA GLU A 149 9.02 -19.48 5.65
C GLU A 149 8.71 -20.88 5.09
N GLY A 150 9.42 -21.91 5.61
CA GLY A 150 9.26 -23.29 5.17
C GLY A 150 10.09 -23.68 3.94
N VAL A 151 10.83 -22.73 3.35
CA VAL A 151 11.79 -23.07 2.28
C VAL A 151 12.93 -23.89 2.86
N ASP A 152 13.21 -25.04 2.24
CA ASP A 152 14.32 -25.92 2.60
C ASP A 152 15.60 -25.44 1.90
N ASP A 153 16.47 -24.74 2.63
CA ASP A 153 17.72 -24.21 2.10
C ASP A 153 18.74 -25.33 1.71
N SER A 154 18.47 -26.58 2.07
CA SER A 154 19.32 -27.73 1.69
C SER A 154 19.07 -28.23 0.27
N LYS A 155 17.97 -27.85 -0.35
CA LYS A 155 17.68 -28.12 -1.75
C LYS A 155 18.33 -27.05 -2.61
N GLU A 156 19.06 -27.45 -3.65
CA GLU A 156 19.46 -26.55 -4.73
C GLU A 156 18.19 -26.12 -5.49
N ILE A 157 17.47 -25.14 -4.94
CA ILE A 157 16.28 -24.56 -5.55
C ILE A 157 16.76 -23.48 -6.52
N GLN A 158 17.30 -23.91 -7.66
CA GLN A 158 17.51 -23.05 -8.80
C GLN A 158 16.27 -23.12 -9.67
N ASP A 159 15.55 -21.98 -9.80
CA ASP A 159 14.42 -21.76 -10.72
C ASP A 159 13.13 -22.57 -10.46
N ASP A 160 12.87 -23.05 -9.24
CA ASP A 160 11.66 -23.81 -8.94
C ASP A 160 10.50 -22.89 -8.46
N TYR A 161 9.88 -22.19 -9.41
CA TYR A 161 8.68 -21.39 -9.14
C TYR A 161 7.51 -22.23 -8.61
N GLU A 162 7.42 -23.49 -9.02
CA GLU A 162 6.35 -24.39 -8.62
C GLU A 162 6.41 -24.67 -7.12
N TYR A 163 7.62 -24.84 -6.58
CA TYR A 163 7.82 -25.04 -5.15
C TYR A 163 7.38 -23.81 -4.32
N LEU A 164 7.69 -22.59 -4.79
CA LEU A 164 7.23 -21.39 -4.11
C LEU A 164 5.71 -21.25 -4.14
N LEU A 165 5.05 -21.67 -5.23
CA LEU A 165 3.61 -21.66 -5.34
C LEU A 165 2.95 -22.67 -4.41
N ASP A 166 3.53 -23.88 -4.28
CA ASP A 166 3.04 -24.89 -3.35
C ASP A 166 3.10 -24.37 -1.90
N LEU A 167 4.24 -23.81 -1.48
CA LEU A 167 4.39 -23.21 -0.14
C LEU A 167 3.42 -22.06 0.10
N ALA A 168 3.23 -21.21 -0.90
CA ALA A 168 2.30 -20.09 -0.80
C ALA A 168 0.84 -20.55 -0.64
N ASP A 169 0.43 -21.59 -1.35
CA ASP A 169 -0.92 -22.16 -1.23
C ASP A 169 -1.11 -22.90 0.10
N GLU A 170 -0.12 -23.66 0.55
CA GLU A 170 -0.15 -24.28 1.88
C GLU A 170 -0.31 -23.21 2.98
N LYS A 171 0.43 -22.12 2.89
CA LYS A 171 0.34 -21.00 3.81
C LYS A 171 -1.04 -20.33 3.73
N ARG A 172 -1.54 -20.08 2.53
CA ARG A 172 -2.89 -19.51 2.30
C ARG A 172 -3.98 -20.37 2.98
N LYS A 173 -3.93 -21.69 2.77
CA LYS A 173 -4.86 -22.63 3.40
C LYS A 173 -4.75 -22.65 4.92
N ALA A 174 -3.53 -22.53 5.45
CA ALA A 174 -3.30 -22.47 6.89
C ALA A 174 -3.86 -21.17 7.50
N ILE A 175 -3.67 -20.02 6.82
CA ILE A 175 -4.24 -18.72 7.23
C ILE A 175 -5.78 -18.79 7.19
N ALA A 176 -6.37 -19.35 6.12
CA ALA A 176 -7.83 -19.50 6.00
C ALA A 176 -8.41 -20.31 7.19
N LYS A 177 -7.80 -21.45 7.51
CA LYS A 177 -8.20 -22.27 8.68
C LYS A 177 -8.05 -21.52 10.00
N ALA A 178 -7.06 -20.63 10.11
CA ALA A 178 -6.88 -19.84 11.33
C ALA A 178 -7.99 -18.77 11.44
N TYR A 179 -8.38 -18.11 10.34
CA TYR A 179 -9.53 -17.20 10.34
C TYR A 179 -10.84 -17.91 10.69
N GLU A 180 -11.08 -19.12 10.13
CA GLU A 180 -12.26 -19.92 10.47
C GLU A 180 -12.34 -20.25 11.97
N LYS A 181 -11.21 -20.54 12.63
CA LYS A 181 -11.16 -20.80 14.07
C LYS A 181 -11.49 -19.58 14.92
N GLU A 182 -11.18 -18.40 14.44
CA GLU A 182 -11.48 -17.12 15.09
C GLU A 182 -12.88 -16.58 14.73
N ASP A 183 -13.68 -17.35 13.98
CA ASP A 183 -15.00 -16.95 13.48
C ASP A 183 -14.94 -15.66 12.63
N VAL A 184 -13.88 -15.51 11.85
CA VAL A 184 -13.61 -14.34 11.00
C VAL A 184 -13.78 -14.72 9.54
N ASN A 185 -14.66 -14.05 8.83
CA ASN A 185 -14.96 -14.32 7.42
C ASN A 185 -13.95 -13.59 6.50
N VAL A 186 -12.68 -14.05 6.50
CA VAL A 186 -11.64 -13.55 5.61
C VAL A 186 -11.04 -14.69 4.79
N ARG A 187 -11.04 -14.54 3.47
CA ARG A 187 -10.40 -15.47 2.54
C ARG A 187 -9.08 -14.91 2.05
N PRO A 188 -7.93 -15.47 2.48
CA PRO A 188 -6.63 -14.92 2.12
C PRO A 188 -6.35 -15.00 0.62
N LEU A 189 -5.76 -13.93 0.09
CA LEU A 189 -5.35 -13.80 -1.31
C LEU A 189 -3.82 -13.89 -1.42
N VAL A 190 -3.34 -14.63 -2.42
CA VAL A 190 -1.93 -14.68 -2.83
C VAL A 190 -1.73 -13.76 -4.02
N LEU A 191 -0.76 -12.83 -3.91
CA LEU A 191 -0.29 -12.01 -5.02
C LEU A 191 0.89 -12.72 -5.68
N ILE A 192 0.86 -12.87 -7.01
CA ILE A 192 1.98 -13.43 -7.79
C ILE A 192 2.51 -12.33 -8.70
N GLN A 193 3.74 -11.89 -8.44
CA GLN A 193 4.38 -10.80 -9.16
C GLN A 193 5.38 -11.30 -10.18
N PHE A 194 5.11 -11.00 -11.46
CA PHE A 194 5.93 -11.43 -12.60
C PHE A 194 6.99 -10.39 -13.01
N PRO A 195 8.10 -10.86 -13.59
CA PRO A 195 9.05 -10.01 -14.30
C PRO A 195 8.44 -9.39 -15.55
N MET A 196 9.05 -8.31 -16.04
CA MET A 196 8.69 -7.73 -17.33
C MET A 196 9.23 -8.60 -18.48
N GLY A 197 8.39 -8.82 -19.51
CA GLY A 197 8.85 -9.43 -20.76
C GLY A 197 9.05 -10.95 -20.74
N GLN A 198 8.48 -11.67 -19.77
CA GLN A 198 8.58 -13.15 -19.69
C GLN A 198 7.18 -13.80 -19.73
N PRO A 199 6.52 -13.88 -20.90
CA PRO A 199 5.19 -14.48 -21.03
C PRO A 199 5.19 -15.98 -20.72
N GLU A 200 6.31 -16.69 -20.96
CA GLU A 200 6.42 -18.12 -20.68
C GLU A 200 6.29 -18.43 -19.19
N THR A 201 6.83 -17.57 -18.32
CA THR A 201 6.70 -17.72 -16.86
C THR A 201 5.24 -17.59 -16.43
N ILE A 202 4.48 -16.69 -17.04
CA ILE A 202 3.05 -16.52 -16.74
C ILE A 202 2.31 -17.82 -17.07
N LYS A 203 2.52 -18.33 -18.28
CA LYS A 203 1.89 -19.57 -18.74
C LYS A 203 2.22 -20.77 -17.87
N ALA A 204 3.49 -20.92 -17.47
CA ALA A 204 3.90 -22.00 -16.56
C ALA A 204 3.22 -21.91 -15.19
N VAL A 205 3.07 -20.70 -14.65
CA VAL A 205 2.34 -20.47 -13.40
C VAL A 205 0.85 -20.79 -13.56
N GLU A 206 0.22 -20.38 -14.66
CA GLU A 206 -1.18 -20.70 -14.96
C GLU A 206 -1.39 -22.20 -15.06
N GLU A 207 -0.52 -22.92 -15.75
CA GLU A 207 -0.56 -24.39 -15.86
C GLU A 207 -0.40 -25.07 -14.48
N LYS A 208 0.52 -24.57 -13.65
CA LYS A 208 0.70 -25.06 -12.27
C LYS A 208 -0.55 -24.82 -11.42
N LEU A 209 -1.11 -23.59 -11.44
CA LEU A 209 -2.32 -23.27 -10.69
C LEU A 209 -3.53 -24.10 -11.17
N ALA A 210 -3.67 -24.32 -12.47
CA ALA A 210 -4.70 -25.17 -13.04
C ALA A 210 -4.54 -26.64 -12.57
N GLY A 211 -3.32 -27.15 -12.51
CA GLY A 211 -3.00 -28.46 -11.93
C GLY A 211 -3.36 -28.57 -10.44
N MET A 212 -3.36 -27.48 -9.70
CA MET A 212 -3.80 -27.38 -8.32
C MET A 212 -5.32 -27.16 -8.18
N GLY A 213 -6.04 -27.00 -9.30
CA GLY A 213 -7.50 -26.78 -9.34
C GLY A 213 -7.92 -25.30 -9.30
N TYR A 214 -6.99 -24.36 -9.50
CA TYR A 214 -7.27 -22.92 -9.53
C TYR A 214 -7.23 -22.42 -10.97
N THR A 215 -8.33 -21.90 -11.47
CA THR A 215 -8.46 -21.42 -12.86
C THR A 215 -9.20 -20.09 -12.91
N TYR A 216 -9.15 -19.44 -14.07
CA TYR A 216 -9.99 -18.26 -14.35
C TYR A 216 -11.48 -18.66 -14.40
N ASP A 217 -11.80 -19.82 -15.00
CA ASP A 217 -13.18 -20.29 -15.19
C ASP A 217 -13.91 -20.54 -13.87
N ASN A 218 -13.20 -21.01 -12.84
CA ASN A 218 -13.79 -21.20 -11.51
C ASN A 218 -13.72 -19.96 -10.60
N GLY A 219 -13.22 -18.84 -11.12
CA GLY A 219 -13.10 -17.58 -10.40
C GLY A 219 -12.00 -17.51 -9.34
N MET A 220 -11.21 -18.59 -9.19
CA MET A 220 -10.17 -18.65 -8.15
C MET A 220 -8.87 -17.92 -8.53
N VAL A 221 -8.67 -17.65 -9.82
CA VAL A 221 -7.52 -16.90 -10.35
C VAL A 221 -8.01 -15.63 -11.02
N ASN A 222 -7.39 -14.52 -10.69
CA ASN A 222 -7.55 -13.24 -11.37
C ASN A 222 -6.21 -12.79 -11.96
N ILE A 223 -6.28 -11.97 -13.01
CA ILE A 223 -5.10 -11.37 -13.64
C ILE A 223 -5.29 -9.86 -13.79
N TRP A 224 -4.27 -9.11 -13.42
CA TRP A 224 -4.23 -7.66 -13.57
C TRP A 224 -2.89 -7.23 -14.13
N MET A 225 -2.84 -7.10 -15.44
CA MET A 225 -1.67 -6.64 -16.18
C MET A 225 -2.04 -5.42 -17.04
N SER A 226 -1.06 -4.81 -17.70
CA SER A 226 -1.30 -3.65 -18.56
C SER A 226 -2.10 -3.99 -19.80
N ASP A 227 -1.89 -5.18 -20.32
CA ASP A 227 -2.39 -5.73 -21.58
C ASP A 227 -3.54 -6.73 -21.38
N GLU A 228 -3.73 -7.21 -20.17
CA GLU A 228 -4.77 -8.19 -19.83
C GLU A 228 -5.33 -7.94 -18.43
N LYS A 229 -6.65 -7.87 -18.31
CA LYS A 229 -7.32 -7.69 -17.04
C LYS A 229 -8.58 -8.54 -16.97
N ILE A 230 -8.52 -9.62 -16.15
CA ILE A 230 -9.67 -10.45 -15.78
C ILE A 230 -9.74 -10.40 -14.26
N VAL A 231 -10.62 -9.56 -13.74
CA VAL A 231 -10.75 -9.28 -12.31
C VAL A 231 -12.21 -9.36 -11.93
N SER A 232 -12.53 -10.17 -10.94
CA SER A 232 -13.87 -10.26 -10.37
C SER A 232 -14.19 -9.03 -9.51
N ASP A 233 -15.46 -8.69 -9.42
CA ASP A 233 -15.93 -7.53 -8.64
C ASP A 233 -15.63 -7.67 -7.14
N ASP A 234 -15.59 -8.91 -6.63
CA ASP A 234 -15.33 -9.27 -5.23
C ASP A 234 -13.83 -9.42 -4.89
N LEU A 235 -12.91 -9.07 -5.82
CA LEU A 235 -11.46 -9.26 -5.59
C LEU A 235 -10.97 -8.62 -4.28
N THR A 236 -11.46 -7.45 -3.94
CA THR A 236 -11.03 -6.68 -2.77
C THR A 236 -11.85 -6.96 -1.52
N ASP A 237 -12.98 -7.64 -1.64
CA ASP A 237 -13.83 -7.99 -0.50
C ASP A 237 -13.10 -8.98 0.42
N LEU A 238 -13.30 -8.87 1.72
CA LEU A 238 -12.61 -9.72 2.69
C LEU A 238 -12.86 -11.21 2.48
N ASP A 239 -14.06 -11.57 2.05
CA ASP A 239 -14.50 -12.94 1.73
C ASP A 239 -14.54 -13.25 0.23
N GLY A 240 -13.89 -12.40 -0.58
CA GLY A 240 -13.86 -12.54 -2.04
C GLY A 240 -13.37 -13.91 -2.51
N SER A 241 -13.93 -14.37 -3.62
CA SER A 241 -13.72 -15.70 -4.19
C SER A 241 -12.29 -15.98 -4.69
N PRO A 242 -11.58 -15.01 -5.32
CA PRO A 242 -10.23 -15.25 -5.83
C PRO A 242 -9.24 -15.63 -4.74
N SER A 243 -8.44 -16.66 -5.03
CA SER A 243 -7.34 -17.13 -4.16
C SER A 243 -5.98 -16.63 -4.64
N PHE A 244 -5.85 -16.32 -5.94
CA PHE A 244 -4.63 -15.87 -6.58
C PHE A 244 -4.88 -14.67 -7.48
N LEU A 245 -3.98 -13.69 -7.43
CA LEU A 245 -3.95 -12.56 -8.33
C LEU A 245 -2.59 -12.48 -9.03
N LEU A 246 -2.59 -12.61 -10.34
CA LEU A 246 -1.42 -12.52 -11.21
C LEU A 246 -1.18 -11.05 -11.60
N MET A 247 0.01 -10.51 -11.39
CA MET A 247 0.32 -9.10 -11.66
C MET A 247 1.77 -8.88 -12.11
N LYS A 248 2.04 -7.89 -12.97
CA LYS A 248 3.41 -7.49 -13.39
C LYS A 248 3.97 -6.32 -12.59
N GLN A 249 3.16 -5.32 -12.31
CA GLN A 249 3.56 -4.14 -11.55
C GLN A 249 2.79 -4.08 -10.24
N ALA A 250 3.23 -3.21 -9.34
CA ALA A 250 2.36 -2.86 -8.21
C ALA A 250 1.01 -2.43 -8.78
N ILE A 251 -0.02 -3.17 -8.41
CA ILE A 251 -1.38 -2.84 -8.79
C ILE A 251 -1.59 -1.36 -8.47
N SER A 252 -2.24 -0.66 -9.38
CA SER A 252 -2.30 0.80 -9.43
C SER A 252 -2.40 1.48 -8.05
N THR A 253 -1.81 2.64 -7.94
CA THR A 253 -1.98 3.53 -6.79
C THR A 253 -3.46 3.54 -6.38
N GLY A 254 -3.76 3.30 -5.10
CA GLY A 254 -5.14 3.25 -4.62
C GLY A 254 -5.78 1.86 -4.48
N TRP A 255 -5.16 0.77 -4.98
CA TRP A 255 -5.69 -0.56 -4.74
C TRP A 255 -5.52 -0.96 -3.27
N ASP A 256 -6.61 -1.29 -2.63
CA ASP A 256 -6.67 -1.75 -1.24
C ASP A 256 -7.27 -3.15 -1.16
N CYS A 257 -6.54 -4.09 -0.56
CA CYS A 257 -7.01 -5.46 -0.39
C CYS A 257 -6.35 -6.08 0.86
N PRO A 258 -6.88 -5.81 2.05
CA PRO A 258 -6.27 -6.25 3.31
C PRO A 258 -6.20 -7.78 3.48
N ARG A 259 -7.00 -8.54 2.71
CA ARG A 259 -6.92 -10.01 2.68
C ARG A 259 -5.72 -10.55 1.89
N ALA A 260 -4.99 -9.70 1.15
CA ALA A 260 -3.75 -10.07 0.47
C ALA A 260 -2.61 -10.18 1.50
N LYS A 261 -2.34 -11.39 1.98
CA LYS A 261 -1.39 -11.68 3.06
C LYS A 261 -0.09 -12.33 2.57
N ILE A 262 -0.05 -12.75 1.30
CA ILE A 262 1.06 -13.51 0.74
C ILE A 262 1.48 -12.90 -0.59
N LEU A 263 2.78 -12.72 -0.78
CA LEU A 263 3.39 -12.30 -2.03
C LEU A 263 4.37 -13.39 -2.52
N VAL A 264 4.12 -13.91 -3.70
CA VAL A 264 5.11 -14.71 -4.46
C VAL A 264 5.76 -13.77 -5.47
N LYS A 265 7.04 -13.44 -5.24
CA LYS A 265 7.80 -12.53 -6.09
C LYS A 265 8.70 -13.33 -7.02
N LEU A 266 8.27 -13.46 -8.27
CA LEU A 266 9.04 -14.10 -9.35
C LEU A 266 9.91 -13.11 -10.12
N ARG A 267 9.73 -11.81 -9.85
CA ARG A 267 10.48 -10.73 -10.46
C ARG A 267 11.79 -10.48 -9.72
N GLU A 268 12.89 -10.44 -10.45
CA GLU A 268 14.15 -9.94 -9.94
C GLU A 268 14.22 -8.41 -9.97
N GLY A 269 14.89 -7.82 -8.98
CA GLY A 269 15.10 -6.38 -8.87
C GLY A 269 13.81 -5.59 -8.61
N GLY A 270 13.85 -4.30 -8.94
CA GLY A 270 12.80 -3.30 -8.72
C GLY A 270 13.35 -2.10 -7.94
N SER A 271 12.77 -0.90 -8.14
CA SER A 271 13.14 0.27 -7.32
C SER A 271 12.71 0.04 -5.88
N GLU A 272 13.42 0.65 -4.95
CA GLU A 272 13.12 0.56 -3.51
C GLU A 272 11.69 1.04 -3.20
N ASP A 273 11.29 2.16 -3.78
CA ASP A 273 9.92 2.70 -3.63
C ASP A 273 8.84 1.72 -4.08
N PHE A 274 9.09 1.02 -5.20
CA PHE A 274 8.17 0.01 -5.71
C PHE A 274 8.05 -1.20 -4.77
N GLN A 275 9.17 -1.59 -4.17
CA GLN A 275 9.20 -2.69 -3.19
C GLN A 275 8.43 -2.29 -1.93
N ILE A 276 8.68 -1.10 -1.39
CA ILE A 276 7.99 -0.55 -0.21
C ILE A 276 6.48 -0.51 -0.44
N GLN A 277 6.03 0.00 -1.58
CA GLN A 277 4.61 0.08 -1.93
C GLN A 277 3.95 -1.31 -2.03
N THR A 278 4.60 -2.27 -2.66
CA THR A 278 4.06 -3.63 -2.80
C THR A 278 3.96 -4.33 -1.45
N ILE A 279 4.99 -4.20 -0.62
CA ILE A 279 5.01 -4.76 0.73
C ILE A 279 3.96 -4.09 1.62
N GLY A 280 3.84 -2.77 1.56
CA GLY A 280 2.83 -2.02 2.30
C GLY A 280 1.41 -2.52 2.08
N ARG A 281 1.12 -3.09 0.90
CA ARG A 281 -0.21 -3.64 0.57
C ARG A 281 -0.51 -4.96 1.29
N ILE A 282 0.47 -5.88 1.33
CA ILE A 282 0.27 -7.19 2.00
C ILE A 282 0.39 -7.08 3.54
N ARG A 283 0.85 -5.94 4.03
CA ARG A 283 0.94 -5.68 5.47
C ARG A 283 -0.35 -5.18 6.09
N ARG A 284 -1.33 -4.75 5.30
CA ARG A 284 -2.59 -4.25 5.84
C ARG A 284 -3.34 -5.34 6.60
N MET A 285 -3.87 -4.97 7.77
CA MET A 285 -4.69 -5.89 8.54
C MET A 285 -6.15 -5.81 8.08
N PRO A 286 -6.84 -6.95 7.87
CA PRO A 286 -8.23 -6.95 7.39
C PRO A 286 -9.11 -6.20 8.36
N GLU A 287 -9.56 -6.17 9.25
CA GLU A 287 -10.48 -5.37 10.09
C GLU A 287 -9.76 -4.27 10.89
N GLY A 288 -8.53 -3.88 10.50
CA GLY A 288 -7.74 -2.88 11.22
C GLY A 288 -7.41 -3.29 12.66
N LYS A 289 -7.24 -4.59 12.92
CA LYS A 289 -6.92 -5.14 14.24
C LYS A 289 -5.99 -6.35 14.14
N HIS A 290 -5.28 -6.63 15.22
CA HIS A 290 -4.56 -7.90 15.39
C HIS A 290 -5.47 -8.97 16.03
N TYR A 291 -5.24 -10.23 15.66
CA TYR A 291 -6.02 -11.38 16.14
C TYR A 291 -5.34 -12.10 17.30
N GLY A 292 -4.11 -11.72 17.66
CA GLY A 292 -3.33 -12.38 18.70
C GLY A 292 -2.69 -13.70 18.27
N MET A 293 -2.80 -14.07 17.01
CA MET A 293 -2.20 -15.25 16.41
C MET A 293 -1.15 -14.85 15.38
N ASN A 294 0.08 -15.32 15.55
CA ASN A 294 1.18 -14.97 14.65
C ASN A 294 0.85 -15.22 13.17
N ILE A 295 0.19 -16.34 12.87
CA ILE A 295 -0.16 -16.69 11.49
C ILE A 295 -1.12 -15.67 10.85
N LEU A 296 -1.97 -15.01 11.62
CA LEU A 296 -2.91 -13.98 11.15
C LEU A 296 -2.31 -12.58 11.23
N ASP A 297 -1.46 -12.33 12.24
CA ASP A 297 -0.87 -11.02 12.50
C ASP A 297 0.39 -10.76 11.67
N TYR A 298 0.82 -11.71 10.84
CA TYR A 298 1.99 -11.61 9.98
C TYR A 298 1.61 -11.66 8.50
N CYS A 299 2.52 -11.24 7.62
CA CYS A 299 2.44 -11.47 6.17
C CYS A 299 3.67 -12.24 5.68
N TYR A 300 3.57 -12.79 4.47
CA TYR A 300 4.52 -13.77 3.97
C TYR A 300 4.99 -13.42 2.57
N ILE A 301 6.29 -13.55 2.33
CA ILE A 301 6.90 -13.32 1.03
C ILE A 301 7.69 -14.56 0.64
N TYR A 302 7.45 -15.07 -0.56
CA TYR A 302 8.20 -16.16 -1.18
C TYR A 302 8.93 -15.63 -2.40
N THR A 303 10.26 -15.81 -2.45
CA THR A 303 11.07 -15.29 -3.56
C THR A 303 12.40 -16.02 -3.67
N LEU A 304 12.89 -16.17 -4.89
CA LEU A 304 14.25 -16.65 -5.19
C LEU A 304 15.26 -15.51 -5.29
N ASP A 305 14.80 -14.25 -5.36
CA ASP A 305 15.63 -13.06 -5.48
C ASP A 305 16.43 -12.79 -4.18
N THR A 306 17.70 -13.18 -4.19
CA THR A 306 18.61 -13.03 -3.05
C THR A 306 18.88 -11.55 -2.72
N GLN A 307 18.95 -10.68 -3.72
CA GLN A 307 19.17 -9.23 -3.52
C GLN A 307 17.94 -8.58 -2.87
N TYR A 308 16.76 -9.03 -3.27
CA TYR A 308 15.52 -8.58 -2.63
C TYR A 308 15.44 -8.99 -1.16
N LYS A 309 15.83 -10.23 -0.83
CA LYS A 309 15.91 -10.70 0.56
C LYS A 309 16.83 -9.81 1.41
N ILE A 310 18.01 -9.49 0.89
CA ILE A 310 19.00 -8.65 1.59
C ILE A 310 18.48 -7.21 1.71
N GLY A 311 17.98 -6.63 0.63
CA GLY A 311 17.43 -5.27 0.61
C GLY A 311 16.24 -5.11 1.56
N LEU A 312 15.31 -6.06 1.55
CA LEU A 312 14.16 -6.06 2.46
C LEU A 312 14.60 -6.12 3.93
N LEU A 313 15.56 -6.98 4.25
CA LEU A 313 16.09 -7.12 5.61
C LEU A 313 16.84 -5.86 6.08
N SER A 314 17.43 -5.08 5.18
CA SER A 314 18.13 -3.83 5.51
C SER A 314 17.18 -2.62 5.62
N SER A 315 16.12 -2.56 4.81
CA SER A 315 15.14 -1.46 4.83
C SER A 315 14.17 -1.53 6.02
N LEU A 316 13.99 -2.73 6.58
CA LEU A 316 13.17 -2.97 7.77
C LEU A 316 13.96 -2.79 9.09
N ASP A 317 14.95 -1.91 9.12
CA ASP A 317 15.85 -1.73 10.27
C ASP A 317 15.12 -1.38 11.59
N LYS A 318 13.86 -0.98 11.51
CA LYS A 318 13.03 -0.66 12.68
C LYS A 318 11.84 -1.62 12.86
N ALA A 319 11.45 -2.37 11.85
CA ALA A 319 10.43 -3.40 11.99
C ALA A 319 11.01 -4.61 12.72
N TYR A 320 10.21 -5.25 13.56
CA TYR A 320 10.58 -6.49 14.25
C TYR A 320 11.01 -7.55 13.22
N GLN A 321 12.31 -7.65 12.96
CA GLN A 321 12.88 -8.66 12.08
C GLN A 321 12.89 -9.99 12.83
N VAL A 322 11.95 -10.86 12.53
CA VAL A 322 12.07 -12.26 12.94
C VAL A 322 13.04 -12.94 11.99
N ARG A 323 14.32 -12.94 12.35
CA ARG A 323 15.31 -13.76 11.67
C ARG A 323 15.20 -15.17 12.24
N ARG A 324 14.79 -16.15 11.43
CA ARG A 324 15.06 -17.56 11.73
C ARG A 324 16.55 -17.79 11.52
N LEU A 325 17.31 -17.86 12.60
CA LEU A 325 18.66 -18.38 12.59
C LEU A 325 18.55 -19.90 12.67
N PHE A 326 18.89 -20.57 11.59
CA PHE A 326 19.11 -22.01 11.63
C PHE A 326 20.46 -22.26 12.32
N LEU A 327 20.42 -22.82 13.50
CA LEU A 327 21.61 -23.35 14.14
C LEU A 327 22.05 -24.58 13.34
N ARG A 328 23.29 -24.60 12.89
CA ARG A 328 23.91 -25.84 12.38
C ARG A 328 23.74 -26.93 13.44
N ASP A 329 23.61 -28.19 13.01
CA ASP A 329 23.43 -29.33 13.92
C ASP A 329 24.47 -29.40 15.06
N GLU A 330 25.66 -28.89 14.81
CA GLU A 330 26.79 -28.76 15.75
C GLU A 330 26.56 -27.72 16.86
N ALA A 331 25.58 -26.80 16.66
CA ALA A 331 25.23 -25.75 17.60
C ALA A 331 23.88 -25.98 18.31
N LYS A 332 23.28 -27.16 18.14
CA LYS A 332 22.06 -27.54 18.88
C LYS A 332 22.37 -27.61 20.37
N GLY A 333 21.76 -26.71 21.12
CA GLY A 333 21.97 -26.57 22.57
C GLY A 333 22.58 -25.24 22.98
N PHE A 334 22.88 -24.34 22.04
CA PHE A 334 23.35 -23.00 22.36
C PHE A 334 22.18 -22.07 22.64
N THR A 335 22.14 -21.50 23.84
CA THR A 335 21.15 -20.45 24.18
C THR A 335 21.79 -19.09 23.93
N LEU A 336 21.28 -18.34 22.93
CA LEU A 336 21.66 -16.94 22.74
C LEU A 336 20.86 -16.10 23.75
N THR A 337 21.55 -15.58 24.76
CA THR A 337 21.01 -14.52 25.61
C THR A 337 21.25 -13.16 24.93
N LYS A 338 20.17 -12.43 24.71
CA LYS A 338 20.29 -11.02 24.28
C LYS A 338 20.67 -10.20 25.50
N GLU A 339 21.93 -9.79 25.61
CA GLU A 339 22.27 -8.67 26.50
C GLU A 339 21.67 -7.39 25.92
N MET A 340 20.71 -6.82 26.63
CA MET A 340 20.37 -5.41 26.42
C MET A 340 21.58 -4.60 26.92
N ARG A 341 22.35 -4.06 26.03
CA ARG A 341 23.27 -2.98 26.39
C ARG A 341 22.40 -1.76 26.66
N ASP A 342 22.30 -1.38 27.94
CA ASP A 342 21.95 -0.01 28.27
C ASP A 342 23.03 0.88 27.64
N LEU A 343 22.65 1.57 26.57
CA LEU A 343 23.44 2.67 26.02
C LEU A 343 23.23 3.82 26.99
N ASP A 344 24.05 3.85 28.02
CA ASP A 344 24.19 4.99 28.90
C ASP A 344 24.81 6.13 28.08
N PHE A 345 23.97 7.00 27.54
CA PHE A 345 24.37 8.20 26.81
C PHE A 345 24.72 9.39 27.73
N ASP A 346 24.67 9.20 29.04
CA ASP A 346 24.92 10.29 30.00
C ASP A 346 26.41 10.66 30.20
N GLY A 347 27.33 10.06 29.46
CA GLY A 347 28.76 10.26 29.61
C GLY A 347 29.48 11.14 28.59
N LEU A 348 28.81 11.73 27.58
CA LEU A 348 29.47 12.50 26.50
C LEU A 348 29.18 14.01 26.48
N GLY A 349 28.71 14.57 27.60
CA GLY A 349 28.39 16.00 27.72
C GLY A 349 29.43 16.84 28.45
N GLU A 350 30.53 16.28 28.95
CA GLU A 350 31.59 17.05 29.63
C GLU A 350 32.98 16.64 29.14
N ARG A 351 33.42 17.22 28.03
CA ARG A 351 34.84 17.62 27.78
C ARG A 351 34.95 18.58 26.63
#